data_ef0f6c64fcbe3dbeae5fbd2b31f7172c
#
_entry.id   ef0f6c64fcbe3dbeae5fbd2b31f7172c
#
_cell.length_a   1.000
_cell.length_b   1.000
_cell.length_c   1.000
_cell.angle_alpha   90.00
_cell.angle_beta   90.00
_cell.angle_gamma   90.00
#
_symmetry.space_group_name_H-M   'P 1'
#
loop_
_entity.id
_entity.type
_entity.pdbx_description
1 polymer ?
#
loop_
_entity_poly.entity_id
_entity_poly.type
_entity_poly.pdbx_seq_one_letter_code
_entity_poly.pdbx_strand_id
1 'polypeptide(L)'
;MKHEVTLRQFRYFIAAAVSGQFSAAAQAENVSQSAISNAVQSLERQLNVALFERLPHGVELTPQGQAFFHHAHHVLDAVSDALNHADLRRQNIQGQIRVAAGYTVLGYFLPDLISRFKHSYPNIDIELVDMERPDMEAALQSERIDLGVALLSNITDLAMFGHHRLSSSRRRLWVSDQHALASESSVSLEQINHYPYIFLTVDDADMAAMRHWGRPGFPERVAMRTRSLEAVRGLVAYGFGVTILSDMVYRPWSLEGKRIHAIGITDTVESVEVGLLWPKEREPQGLVALFQRFLIQACDHDMVRAGMGSRRGGGLL
;
A
#
# COMPACT_ATOMS: atom_id res chain seq x y z
N MET A 1 28.85 24.00 12.41
CA MET A 1 28.79 23.45 11.04
C MET A 1 27.40 22.85 10.86
N LYS A 2 26.56 23.41 9.98
CA LYS A 2 25.28 22.79 9.61
C LYS A 2 25.64 21.47 8.87
N HIS A 3 25.30 20.35 9.46
CA HIS A 3 25.43 19.05 8.80
C HIS A 3 24.38 18.99 7.70
N GLU A 4 24.84 18.93 6.46
CA GLU A 4 23.95 18.83 5.30
C GLU A 4 23.41 17.40 5.20
N VAL A 5 22.13 17.23 5.40
CA VAL A 5 21.41 15.98 5.11
C VAL A 5 21.34 15.82 3.60
N THR A 6 21.67 14.65 3.09
CA THR A 6 21.74 14.38 1.64
C THR A 6 20.59 13.50 1.17
N LEU A 7 20.16 13.67 -0.08
CA LEU A 7 19.13 12.80 -0.69
C LEU A 7 19.55 11.32 -0.68
N ARG A 8 20.84 11.04 -0.72
CA ARG A 8 21.35 9.67 -0.59
C ARG A 8 21.05 9.05 0.77
N GLN A 9 21.10 9.83 1.85
CA GLN A 9 20.74 9.36 3.20
C GLN A 9 19.24 9.04 3.29
N PHE A 10 18.37 9.86 2.65
CA PHE A 10 16.94 9.55 2.56
C PHE A 10 16.70 8.24 1.80
N ARG A 11 17.31 8.05 0.64
CA ARG A 11 17.18 6.80 -0.14
C ARG A 11 17.60 5.58 0.67
N TYR A 12 18.75 5.63 1.32
CA TYR A 12 19.30 4.53 2.11
C TYR A 12 18.45 4.22 3.34
N PHE A 13 17.92 5.25 3.99
CA PHE A 13 16.98 5.10 5.10
C PHE A 13 15.70 4.38 4.63
N ILE A 14 15.08 4.83 3.54
CA ILE A 14 13.89 4.21 2.97
C ILE A 14 14.16 2.76 2.56
N ALA A 15 15.26 2.50 1.86
CA ALA A 15 15.64 1.15 1.46
C ALA A 15 15.79 0.20 2.67
N ALA A 16 16.38 0.68 3.78
CA ALA A 16 16.51 -0.08 5.02
C ALA A 16 15.15 -0.32 5.70
N ALA A 17 14.27 0.69 5.70
CA ALA A 17 12.93 0.58 6.27
C ALA A 17 12.04 -0.43 5.52
N VAL A 18 12.10 -0.41 4.19
CA VAL A 18 11.32 -1.31 3.33
C VAL A 18 11.83 -2.75 3.41
N SER A 19 13.14 -2.93 3.43
CA SER A 19 13.72 -4.28 3.44
C SER A 19 13.80 -4.93 4.83
N GLY A 20 13.67 -4.14 5.91
CA GLY A 20 13.82 -4.61 7.29
C GLY A 20 15.25 -5.07 7.65
N GLN A 21 16.22 -4.92 6.75
CA GLN A 21 17.61 -5.35 6.94
C GLN A 21 18.57 -4.44 6.17
N PHE A 22 19.65 -4.01 6.81
CA PHE A 22 20.68 -3.20 6.14
C PHE A 22 21.43 -3.95 5.04
N SER A 23 21.57 -5.26 5.13
CA SER A 23 22.19 -6.10 4.10
C SER A 23 21.34 -6.19 2.83
N ALA A 24 20.02 -6.36 2.98
CA ALA A 24 19.09 -6.37 1.87
C ALA A 24 18.97 -5.00 1.20
N ALA A 25 18.92 -3.93 2.00
CA ALA A 25 18.97 -2.55 1.50
C ALA A 25 20.24 -2.26 0.68
N ALA A 26 21.38 -2.76 1.16
CA ALA A 26 22.67 -2.59 0.47
C ALA A 26 22.71 -3.28 -0.90
N GLN A 27 22.13 -4.48 -0.99
CA GLN A 27 21.98 -5.18 -2.26
C GLN A 27 21.04 -4.43 -3.22
N ALA A 28 19.93 -3.89 -2.71
CA ALA A 28 18.97 -3.13 -3.49
C ALA A 28 19.59 -1.84 -4.07
N GLU A 29 20.40 -1.14 -3.28
CA GLU A 29 21.04 0.11 -3.67
C GLU A 29 22.42 -0.08 -4.37
N ASN A 30 22.87 -1.34 -4.58
CA ASN A 30 24.17 -1.69 -5.16
C ASN A 30 25.37 -1.06 -4.43
N VAL A 31 25.33 -1.08 -3.09
CA VAL A 31 26.37 -0.54 -2.23
C VAL A 31 26.77 -1.52 -1.13
N SER A 32 27.80 -1.21 -0.35
CA SER A 32 28.15 -2.02 0.82
C SER A 32 27.15 -1.82 1.97
N GLN A 33 26.94 -2.85 2.81
CA GLN A 33 26.13 -2.74 4.02
C GLN A 33 26.64 -1.63 4.95
N SER A 34 27.95 -1.43 5.04
CA SER A 34 28.56 -0.37 5.83
C SER A 34 28.17 1.03 5.31
N ALA A 35 28.01 1.20 3.98
CA ALA A 35 27.55 2.46 3.41
C ALA A 35 26.13 2.81 3.85
N ILE A 36 25.21 1.84 3.83
CA ILE A 36 23.83 2.01 4.33
C ILE A 36 23.86 2.33 5.83
N SER A 37 24.53 1.49 6.63
CA SER A 37 24.57 1.65 8.09
C SER A 37 25.16 3.01 8.49
N ASN A 38 26.26 3.43 7.89
CA ASN A 38 26.90 4.71 8.17
C ASN A 38 26.03 5.91 7.79
N ALA A 39 25.35 5.82 6.64
CA ALA A 39 24.45 6.88 6.18
C ALA A 39 23.24 7.04 7.09
N VAL A 40 22.62 5.94 7.52
CA VAL A 40 21.50 5.93 8.48
C VAL A 40 21.96 6.46 9.83
N GLN A 41 23.06 5.98 10.40
CA GLN A 41 23.61 6.48 11.65
C GLN A 41 23.98 7.97 11.60
N SER A 42 24.48 8.44 10.45
CA SER A 42 24.75 9.86 10.25
C SER A 42 23.46 10.68 10.26
N LEU A 43 22.40 10.16 9.62
CA LEU A 43 21.08 10.79 9.58
C LEU A 43 20.48 10.85 11.00
N GLU A 44 20.49 9.76 11.76
CA GLU A 44 20.00 9.69 13.15
C GLU A 44 20.73 10.70 14.05
N ARG A 45 22.07 10.79 13.92
CA ARG A 45 22.88 11.79 14.66
C ARG A 45 22.52 13.23 14.30
N GLN A 46 22.25 13.52 13.00
CA GLN A 46 21.89 14.86 12.54
C GLN A 46 20.51 15.27 13.03
N LEU A 47 19.57 14.32 13.10
CA LEU A 47 18.22 14.52 13.61
C LEU A 47 18.15 14.45 15.15
N ASN A 48 19.20 13.93 15.78
CA ASN A 48 19.24 13.63 17.22
C ASN A 48 18.10 12.72 17.66
N VAL A 49 17.72 11.75 16.81
CA VAL A 49 16.62 10.81 17.03
C VAL A 49 17.01 9.45 16.45
N ALA A 50 16.72 8.36 17.16
CA ALA A 50 16.79 7.02 16.62
C ALA A 50 15.61 6.77 15.67
N LEU A 51 15.92 6.36 14.44
CA LEU A 51 14.93 6.05 13.43
C LEU A 51 14.66 4.54 13.35
N PHE A 52 15.63 3.72 13.78
CA PHE A 52 15.50 2.26 13.81
C PHE A 52 15.76 1.70 15.20
N GLU A 53 15.01 0.64 15.53
CA GLU A 53 15.33 -0.32 16.58
C GLU A 53 16.06 -1.51 15.94
N ARG A 54 17.16 -1.95 16.58
CA ARG A 54 17.92 -3.11 16.13
C ARG A 54 17.39 -4.37 16.79
N LEU A 55 16.95 -5.32 15.97
CA LEU A 55 16.44 -6.61 16.39
C LEU A 55 17.44 -7.72 16.01
N PRO A 56 17.35 -8.91 16.63
CA PRO A 56 18.22 -10.05 16.27
C PRO A 56 18.12 -10.46 14.79
N HIS A 57 17.01 -10.15 14.13
CA HIS A 57 16.73 -10.55 12.75
C HIS A 57 16.67 -9.38 11.76
N GLY A 58 17.02 -8.16 12.18
CA GLY A 58 16.99 -7.01 11.27
C GLY A 58 16.80 -5.66 11.97
N VAL A 59 16.06 -4.78 11.34
CA VAL A 59 15.74 -3.45 11.87
C VAL A 59 14.26 -3.15 11.69
N GLU A 60 13.67 -2.47 12.68
CA GLU A 60 12.30 -1.95 12.61
C GLU A 60 12.29 -0.44 12.84
N LEU A 61 11.33 0.26 12.26
CA LEU A 61 11.19 1.70 12.46
C LEU A 61 10.70 2.00 13.88
N THR A 62 11.34 2.95 14.55
CA THR A 62 10.79 3.59 15.75
C THR A 62 9.54 4.40 15.41
N PRO A 63 8.73 4.86 16.37
CA PRO A 63 7.63 5.80 16.11
C PRO A 63 8.10 7.06 15.36
N GLN A 64 9.28 7.59 15.72
CA GLN A 64 9.91 8.72 15.03
C GLN A 64 10.40 8.34 13.64
N GLY A 65 10.94 7.13 13.48
CA GLY A 65 11.31 6.56 12.18
C GLY A 65 10.12 6.42 11.26
N GLN A 66 8.97 6.00 11.77
CA GLN A 66 7.73 5.89 11.02
C GLN A 66 7.25 7.26 10.51
N ALA A 67 7.24 8.27 11.38
CA ALA A 67 6.90 9.64 10.97
C ALA A 67 7.89 10.16 9.93
N PHE A 68 9.19 9.96 10.15
CA PHE A 68 10.24 10.39 9.23
C PHE A 68 10.18 9.64 7.89
N PHE A 69 9.74 8.38 7.87
CA PHE A 69 9.59 7.59 6.64
C PHE A 69 8.64 8.25 5.63
N HIS A 70 7.50 8.74 6.10
CA HIS A 70 6.58 9.48 5.24
C HIS A 70 7.20 10.77 4.71
N HIS A 71 7.85 11.56 5.56
CA HIS A 71 8.51 12.79 5.13
C HIS A 71 9.68 12.54 4.16
N ALA A 72 10.45 11.48 4.38
CA ALA A 72 11.56 11.10 3.51
C ALA A 72 11.08 10.73 2.10
N HIS A 73 9.96 10.02 1.98
CA HIS A 73 9.32 9.75 0.69
C HIS A 73 8.91 11.05 0.01
N HIS A 74 8.19 11.94 0.68
CA HIS A 74 7.78 13.22 0.11
C HIS A 74 8.95 14.06 -0.43
N VAL A 75 10.08 14.06 0.27
CA VAL A 75 11.28 14.78 -0.19
C VAL A 75 11.83 14.18 -1.49
N LEU A 76 11.97 12.85 -1.57
CA LEU A 76 12.47 12.20 -2.79
C LEU A 76 11.49 12.36 -3.96
N ASP A 77 10.21 12.32 -3.70
CA ASP A 77 9.17 12.55 -4.70
C ASP A 77 9.22 13.99 -5.21
N ALA A 78 9.35 14.98 -4.32
CA ALA A 78 9.50 16.39 -4.71
C ALA A 78 10.75 16.63 -5.57
N VAL A 79 11.85 15.93 -5.28
CA VAL A 79 13.06 16.00 -6.12
C VAL A 79 12.83 15.36 -7.49
N SER A 80 12.17 14.19 -7.53
CA SER A 80 11.80 13.54 -8.79
C SER A 80 10.90 14.45 -9.63
N ASP A 81 9.92 15.07 -8.98
CA ASP A 81 9.02 16.03 -9.62
C ASP A 81 9.78 17.25 -10.14
N ALA A 82 10.69 17.83 -9.37
CA ALA A 82 11.51 18.96 -9.80
C ALA A 82 12.34 18.63 -11.04
N LEU A 83 12.94 17.42 -11.09
CA LEU A 83 13.71 16.95 -12.25
C LEU A 83 12.81 16.73 -13.48
N ASN A 84 11.56 16.28 -13.25
CA ASN A 84 10.56 16.09 -14.29
C ASN A 84 9.91 17.41 -14.75
N HIS A 85 9.93 18.48 -13.91
CA HIS A 85 9.32 19.79 -14.19
C HIS A 85 10.18 20.72 -15.05
N ALA A 86 11.37 20.32 -15.47
CA ALA A 86 12.17 21.12 -16.41
C ALA A 86 11.47 21.33 -17.78
N ASP A 87 10.31 20.69 -18.00
CA ASP A 87 9.50 20.90 -19.21
C ASP A 87 8.34 21.88 -18.96
N LEU A 88 8.58 23.16 -19.27
CA LEU A 88 7.61 24.27 -19.18
C LEU A 88 6.29 24.03 -19.97
N ARG A 89 6.25 23.00 -20.85
CA ARG A 89 5.05 22.64 -21.61
C ARG A 89 3.94 22.03 -20.74
N ARG A 90 4.27 21.48 -19.58
CA ARG A 90 3.28 20.83 -18.69
C ARG A 90 2.31 21.83 -18.05
N GLN A 91 2.73 23.06 -17.82
CA GLN A 91 1.89 24.11 -17.22
C GLN A 91 0.74 24.59 -18.13
N ASN A 92 0.82 24.35 -19.43
CA ASN A 92 -0.20 24.76 -20.40
C ASN A 92 -1.26 23.68 -20.68
N ILE A 93 -1.11 22.46 -20.10
CA ILE A 93 -2.08 21.40 -20.28
C ILE A 93 -3.23 21.63 -19.31
N GLN A 94 -4.46 21.76 -19.84
CA GLN A 94 -5.65 22.00 -19.03
C GLN A 94 -6.80 21.09 -19.48
N GLY A 95 -7.74 20.83 -18.60
CA GLY A 95 -8.96 20.06 -18.87
C GLY A 95 -9.42 19.30 -17.65
N GLN A 96 -10.34 18.36 -17.84
CA GLN A 96 -10.94 17.57 -16.79
C GLN A 96 -10.82 16.08 -17.11
N ILE A 97 -10.67 15.25 -16.06
CA ILE A 97 -10.66 13.79 -16.11
C ILE A 97 -11.62 13.30 -15.03
N ARG A 98 -12.52 12.38 -15.39
CA ARG A 98 -13.45 11.74 -14.45
C ARG A 98 -12.91 10.37 -14.04
N VAL A 99 -12.58 10.22 -12.77
CA VAL A 99 -11.97 9.01 -12.20
C VAL A 99 -12.86 8.45 -11.11
N ALA A 100 -13.25 7.18 -11.23
CA ALA A 100 -13.91 6.49 -10.13
C ALA A 100 -12.94 5.59 -9.37
N ALA A 101 -13.16 5.47 -8.07
CA ALA A 101 -12.44 4.51 -7.24
C ALA A 101 -13.32 4.00 -6.10
N GLY A 102 -13.02 2.79 -5.61
CA GLY A 102 -13.71 2.22 -4.45
C GLY A 102 -13.15 2.75 -3.13
N TYR A 103 -13.88 2.49 -2.06
CA TYR A 103 -13.61 2.99 -0.70
C TYR A 103 -12.13 2.82 -0.27
N THR A 104 -11.60 1.61 -0.42
CA THR A 104 -10.24 1.30 0.03
C THR A 104 -9.18 2.04 -0.79
N VAL A 105 -9.39 2.13 -2.10
CA VAL A 105 -8.47 2.81 -3.02
C VAL A 105 -8.48 4.31 -2.78
N LEU A 106 -9.66 4.91 -2.60
CA LEU A 106 -9.83 6.33 -2.27
C LEU A 106 -9.16 6.71 -0.95
N GLY A 107 -9.32 5.88 0.07
CA GLY A 107 -8.82 6.22 1.41
C GLY A 107 -7.33 5.94 1.62
N TYR A 108 -6.75 4.96 0.90
CA TYR A 108 -5.45 4.41 1.29
C TYR A 108 -4.42 4.35 0.15
N PHE A 109 -4.83 4.55 -1.09
CA PHE A 109 -3.93 4.43 -2.24
C PHE A 109 -3.82 5.70 -3.07
N LEU A 110 -4.94 6.31 -3.47
CA LEU A 110 -4.96 7.44 -4.39
C LEU A 110 -4.52 8.80 -3.84
N PRO A 111 -4.72 9.17 -2.55
CA PRO A 111 -4.54 10.55 -2.10
C PRO A 111 -3.15 11.12 -2.41
N ASP A 112 -2.08 10.38 -2.15
CA ASP A 112 -0.71 10.79 -2.44
C ASP A 112 -0.47 10.95 -3.94
N LEU A 113 -0.90 9.96 -4.74
CA LEU A 113 -0.74 9.97 -6.19
C LEU A 113 -1.47 11.15 -6.86
N ILE A 114 -2.69 11.46 -6.38
CA ILE A 114 -3.45 12.63 -6.87
C ILE A 114 -2.75 13.93 -6.48
N SER A 115 -2.28 14.04 -5.24
CA SER A 115 -1.53 15.23 -4.79
C SER A 115 -0.31 15.47 -5.67
N ARG A 116 0.47 14.45 -5.95
CA ARG A 116 1.64 14.50 -6.84
C ARG A 116 1.26 14.85 -8.27
N PHE A 117 0.18 14.27 -8.80
CA PHE A 117 -0.31 14.60 -10.13
C PHE A 117 -0.75 16.06 -10.23
N LYS A 118 -1.55 16.57 -9.28
CA LYS A 118 -2.01 17.97 -9.25
C LYS A 118 -0.84 18.94 -9.11
N HIS A 119 0.21 18.56 -8.40
CA HIS A 119 1.44 19.35 -8.34
C HIS A 119 2.13 19.43 -9.71
N SER A 120 2.18 18.29 -10.44
CA SER A 120 2.79 18.21 -11.78
C SER A 120 1.93 18.85 -12.89
N TYR A 121 0.60 18.83 -12.74
CA TYR A 121 -0.37 19.29 -13.73
C TYR A 121 -1.48 20.12 -13.05
N PRO A 122 -1.17 21.33 -12.57
CA PRO A 122 -2.08 22.12 -11.72
C PRO A 122 -3.40 22.52 -12.41
N ASN A 123 -3.39 22.62 -13.74
CA ASN A 123 -4.54 23.05 -14.55
C ASN A 123 -5.40 21.89 -15.06
N ILE A 124 -5.08 20.62 -14.72
CA ILE A 124 -5.95 19.49 -14.98
C ILE A 124 -6.84 19.27 -13.76
N ASP A 125 -8.14 19.32 -13.96
CA ASP A 125 -9.10 18.99 -12.91
C ASP A 125 -9.40 17.48 -12.88
N ILE A 126 -9.45 16.89 -11.66
CA ILE A 126 -9.80 15.48 -11.46
C ILE A 126 -11.13 15.46 -10.71
N GLU A 127 -12.19 15.07 -11.43
CA GLU A 127 -13.46 14.72 -10.80
C GLU A 127 -13.34 13.29 -10.26
N LEU A 128 -13.15 13.19 -8.94
CA LEU A 128 -12.99 11.91 -8.27
C LEU A 128 -14.32 11.47 -7.69
N VAL A 129 -14.79 10.29 -8.09
CA VAL A 129 -16.09 9.74 -7.68
C VAL A 129 -15.90 8.45 -6.92
N ASP A 130 -16.52 8.37 -5.73
CA ASP A 130 -16.64 7.13 -4.95
C ASP A 130 -17.70 6.23 -5.58
N MET A 131 -17.29 5.04 -6.04
CA MET A 131 -18.18 4.06 -6.65
C MET A 131 -17.86 2.66 -6.18
N GLU A 132 -18.90 1.88 -5.91
CA GLU A 132 -18.76 0.43 -5.77
C GLU A 132 -18.45 -0.20 -7.14
N ARG A 133 -17.81 -1.36 -7.13
CA ARG A 133 -17.35 -2.05 -8.34
C ARG A 133 -18.41 -2.18 -9.45
N PRO A 134 -19.65 -2.66 -9.20
CA PRO A 134 -20.64 -2.81 -10.27
C PRO A 134 -21.02 -1.49 -10.93
N ASP A 135 -21.12 -0.41 -10.13
CA ASP A 135 -21.44 0.92 -10.63
C ASP A 135 -20.29 1.51 -11.45
N MET A 136 -19.04 1.26 -11.02
CA MET A 136 -17.83 1.66 -11.74
C MET A 136 -17.74 0.95 -13.09
N GLU A 137 -17.95 -0.36 -13.13
CA GLU A 137 -17.96 -1.16 -14.38
C GLU A 137 -19.03 -0.64 -15.37
N ALA A 138 -20.24 -0.37 -14.88
CA ALA A 138 -21.33 0.21 -15.68
C ALA A 138 -21.01 1.65 -16.13
N ALA A 139 -20.37 2.44 -15.28
CA ALA A 139 -19.99 3.82 -15.59
C ALA A 139 -18.87 3.90 -16.64
N LEU A 140 -17.91 2.96 -16.61
CA LEU A 140 -16.88 2.82 -17.65
C LEU A 140 -17.51 2.47 -19.01
N GLN A 141 -18.40 1.48 -19.05
CA GLN A 141 -19.08 1.05 -20.28
C GLN A 141 -19.95 2.15 -20.90
N SER A 142 -20.61 2.96 -20.05
CA SER A 142 -21.48 4.07 -20.47
C SER A 142 -20.74 5.41 -20.64
N GLU A 143 -19.43 5.43 -20.54
CA GLU A 143 -18.56 6.62 -20.67
C GLU A 143 -18.89 7.74 -19.67
N ARG A 144 -19.54 7.43 -18.56
CA ARG A 144 -19.78 8.41 -17.48
C ARG A 144 -18.52 8.76 -16.72
N ILE A 145 -17.54 7.86 -16.70
CA ILE A 145 -16.19 8.05 -16.19
C ILE A 145 -15.16 7.67 -17.24
N ASP A 146 -13.97 8.24 -17.13
CA ASP A 146 -12.90 8.04 -18.10
C ASP A 146 -11.94 6.91 -17.69
N LEU A 147 -11.78 6.71 -16.37
CA LEU A 147 -10.87 5.73 -15.78
C LEU A 147 -11.40 5.24 -14.43
N GLY A 148 -11.22 3.95 -14.17
CA GLY A 148 -11.45 3.35 -12.85
C GLY A 148 -10.13 3.00 -12.16
N VAL A 149 -10.08 3.15 -10.84
CA VAL A 149 -9.00 2.59 -10.00
C VAL A 149 -9.62 1.68 -8.96
N ALA A 150 -9.33 0.37 -9.07
CA ALA A 150 -10.04 -0.65 -8.32
C ALA A 150 -9.13 -1.74 -7.76
N LEU A 151 -9.67 -2.57 -6.90
CA LEU A 151 -9.06 -3.82 -6.48
C LEU A 151 -9.25 -4.86 -7.59
N LEU A 152 -8.25 -5.05 -8.45
CA LEU A 152 -8.31 -5.98 -9.58
C LEU A 152 -8.57 -7.42 -9.14
N SER A 153 -8.05 -7.80 -7.97
CA SER A 153 -8.29 -9.11 -7.35
C SER A 153 -9.76 -9.40 -7.05
N ASN A 154 -10.62 -8.38 -7.05
CA ASN A 154 -12.05 -8.51 -6.77
C ASN A 154 -12.93 -8.40 -8.03
N ILE A 155 -12.34 -8.12 -9.20
CA ILE A 155 -13.07 -8.06 -10.48
C ILE A 155 -13.35 -9.48 -10.97
N THR A 156 -14.61 -9.78 -11.23
CA THR A 156 -15.05 -11.13 -11.64
C THR A 156 -14.68 -11.44 -13.09
N ASP A 157 -14.84 -10.47 -13.98
CA ASP A 157 -14.53 -10.62 -15.41
C ASP A 157 -13.58 -9.52 -15.89
N LEU A 158 -12.32 -9.66 -15.49
CA LEU A 158 -11.28 -8.70 -15.85
C LEU A 158 -11.01 -8.66 -17.37
N ALA A 159 -11.39 -9.71 -18.11
CA ALA A 159 -11.20 -9.78 -19.55
C ALA A 159 -12.07 -8.80 -20.34
N MET A 160 -13.13 -8.28 -19.73
CA MET A 160 -14.02 -7.27 -20.31
C MET A 160 -13.40 -5.86 -20.32
N PHE A 161 -12.31 -5.65 -19.58
CA PHE A 161 -11.67 -4.35 -19.41
C PHE A 161 -10.22 -4.37 -19.87
N GLY A 162 -9.75 -3.26 -20.44
CA GLY A 162 -8.35 -2.92 -20.44
C GLY A 162 -7.94 -2.63 -19.00
N HIS A 163 -6.81 -3.16 -18.56
CA HIS A 163 -6.37 -2.98 -17.19
C HIS A 163 -4.86 -2.96 -17.05
N HIS A 164 -4.38 -2.32 -15.99
CA HIS A 164 -2.97 -2.33 -15.63
C HIS A 164 -2.82 -2.39 -14.10
N ARG A 165 -2.02 -3.34 -13.61
CA ARG A 165 -1.76 -3.47 -12.18
C ARG A 165 -0.77 -2.39 -11.72
N LEU A 166 -1.19 -1.59 -10.74
CA LEU A 166 -0.39 -0.53 -10.13
C LEU A 166 0.38 -1.01 -8.89
N SER A 167 -0.24 -1.87 -8.08
CA SER A 167 0.36 -2.33 -6.82
C SER A 167 -0.18 -3.69 -6.42
N SER A 168 0.60 -4.39 -5.59
CA SER A 168 0.20 -5.63 -4.95
C SER A 168 0.54 -5.57 -3.46
N SER A 169 -0.43 -5.87 -2.60
CA SER A 169 -0.32 -5.78 -1.14
C SER A 169 -0.66 -7.10 -0.48
N ARG A 170 0.25 -7.62 0.33
CA ARG A 170 0.05 -8.88 1.07
C ARG A 170 -1.06 -8.72 2.10
N ARG A 171 -1.73 -9.84 2.40
CA ARG A 171 -2.67 -9.93 3.52
C ARG A 171 -1.98 -10.46 4.75
N ARG A 172 -2.32 -9.89 5.90
CA ARG A 172 -1.85 -10.35 7.22
C ARG A 172 -3.01 -10.45 8.19
N LEU A 173 -2.83 -11.28 9.20
CA LEU A 173 -3.74 -11.35 10.33
C LEU A 173 -3.56 -10.12 11.25
N TRP A 174 -4.65 -9.46 11.61
CA TRP A 174 -4.65 -8.39 12.59
C TRP A 174 -5.21 -8.89 13.92
N VAL A 175 -4.50 -8.61 14.99
CA VAL A 175 -4.86 -8.98 16.36
C VAL A 175 -4.59 -7.83 17.33
N SER A 176 -5.24 -7.84 18.48
CA SER A 176 -4.94 -6.88 19.56
C SER A 176 -3.55 -7.14 20.16
N ASP A 177 -3.02 -6.15 20.87
CA ASP A 177 -1.72 -6.24 21.58
C ASP A 177 -1.69 -7.37 22.63
N GLN A 178 -2.84 -7.67 23.23
CA GLN A 178 -2.97 -8.71 24.27
C GLN A 178 -3.47 -10.06 23.73
N HIS A 179 -3.54 -10.23 22.40
CA HIS A 179 -4.02 -11.47 21.81
C HIS A 179 -2.98 -12.60 21.97
N ALA A 180 -3.45 -13.83 22.14
CA ALA A 180 -2.58 -15.00 22.30
C ALA A 180 -1.58 -15.19 21.15
N LEU A 181 -1.95 -14.76 19.93
CA LEU A 181 -1.10 -14.84 18.73
C LEU A 181 -0.20 -13.59 18.54
N ALA A 182 -0.26 -12.57 19.40
CA ALA A 182 0.44 -11.30 19.17
C ALA A 182 1.97 -11.41 19.10
N SER A 183 2.54 -12.45 19.73
CA SER A 183 3.98 -12.74 19.73
C SER A 183 4.43 -13.65 18.57
N GLU A 184 3.49 -14.20 17.81
CA GLU A 184 3.82 -15.08 16.69
C GLU A 184 4.30 -14.30 15.47
N SER A 185 5.28 -14.84 14.76
CA SER A 185 5.74 -14.26 13.48
C SER A 185 4.83 -14.62 12.31
N SER A 186 4.22 -15.80 12.36
CA SER A 186 3.26 -16.29 11.37
C SER A 186 2.36 -17.37 11.96
N VAL A 187 1.14 -17.51 11.41
CA VAL A 187 0.12 -18.46 11.85
C VAL A 187 -0.61 -19.05 10.65
N SER A 188 -1.22 -20.23 10.84
CA SER A 188 -2.04 -20.87 9.81
C SER A 188 -3.50 -20.39 9.87
N LEU A 189 -4.24 -20.57 8.75
CA LEU A 189 -5.68 -20.33 8.72
C LEU A 189 -6.43 -21.21 9.73
N GLU A 190 -5.98 -22.43 9.98
CA GLU A 190 -6.54 -23.34 10.99
C GLU A 190 -6.42 -22.73 12.39
N GLN A 191 -5.27 -22.18 12.75
CA GLN A 191 -5.08 -21.50 14.04
C GLN A 191 -5.98 -20.25 14.16
N ILE A 192 -6.13 -19.49 13.07
CA ILE A 192 -6.98 -18.28 13.04
C ILE A 192 -8.44 -18.66 13.26
N ASN A 193 -8.90 -19.79 12.74
CA ASN A 193 -10.29 -20.26 12.84
C ASN A 193 -10.79 -20.46 14.27
N HIS A 194 -9.90 -20.64 15.24
CA HIS A 194 -10.28 -20.77 16.66
C HIS A 194 -10.78 -19.43 17.27
N TYR A 195 -10.63 -18.32 16.57
CA TYR A 195 -11.00 -17.00 17.07
C TYR A 195 -12.19 -16.39 16.33
N PRO A 196 -12.99 -15.56 17.00
CA PRO A 196 -14.07 -14.83 16.35
C PRO A 196 -13.54 -13.95 15.24
N TYR A 197 -14.14 -14.01 14.04
CA TYR A 197 -13.67 -13.28 12.87
C TYR A 197 -14.53 -12.05 12.57
N ILE A 198 -13.90 -10.95 12.22
CA ILE A 198 -14.54 -9.69 11.85
C ILE A 198 -14.37 -9.50 10.34
N PHE A 199 -15.50 -9.45 9.62
CA PHE A 199 -15.52 -9.20 8.18
C PHE A 199 -15.66 -7.71 7.88
N LEU A 200 -14.75 -7.22 7.03
CA LEU A 200 -14.94 -5.98 6.28
C LEU A 200 -15.73 -6.30 5.01
N THR A 201 -16.80 -5.52 4.71
CA THR A 201 -17.68 -5.79 3.57
C THR A 201 -17.65 -4.75 2.46
N VAL A 202 -16.75 -3.75 2.55
CA VAL A 202 -16.51 -2.79 1.46
C VAL A 202 -15.63 -3.42 0.37
N ASP A 203 -15.79 -2.96 -0.85
CA ASP A 203 -15.00 -3.39 -2.02
C ASP A 203 -14.98 -4.91 -2.22
N ASP A 204 -16.06 -5.61 -1.90
CA ASP A 204 -16.19 -7.08 -1.95
C ASP A 204 -15.14 -7.81 -1.07
N ALA A 205 -14.65 -7.17 0.00
CA ALA A 205 -13.58 -7.72 0.84
C ALA A 205 -14.00 -9.01 1.56
N ASP A 206 -15.28 -9.16 1.93
CA ASP A 206 -15.80 -10.38 2.55
C ASP A 206 -15.88 -11.53 1.54
N MET A 207 -16.25 -11.28 0.30
CA MET A 207 -16.21 -12.28 -0.78
C MET A 207 -14.78 -12.73 -1.06
N ALA A 208 -13.83 -11.79 -1.06
CA ALA A 208 -12.41 -12.12 -1.19
C ALA A 208 -11.90 -12.92 0.02
N ALA A 209 -12.33 -12.57 1.23
CA ALA A 209 -12.00 -13.32 2.44
C ALA A 209 -12.53 -14.76 2.40
N MET A 210 -13.74 -14.99 1.92
CA MET A 210 -14.31 -16.33 1.78
C MET A 210 -13.49 -17.24 0.84
N ARG A 211 -12.82 -16.67 -0.18
CA ARG A 211 -11.92 -17.44 -1.05
C ARG A 211 -10.71 -17.98 -0.31
N HIS A 212 -10.16 -17.24 0.67
CA HIS A 212 -8.99 -17.72 1.44
C HIS A 212 -9.31 -18.94 2.28
N TRP A 213 -10.50 -18.96 2.86
CA TRP A 213 -10.91 -20.06 3.72
C TRP A 213 -11.14 -21.38 2.95
N GLY A 214 -11.51 -21.30 1.65
CA GLY A 214 -11.60 -22.44 0.73
C GLY A 214 -12.54 -23.59 1.16
N ARG A 215 -13.26 -23.44 2.28
CA ARG A 215 -14.15 -24.45 2.86
C ARG A 215 -15.46 -23.82 3.29
N PRO A 216 -16.63 -24.42 2.97
CA PRO A 216 -17.92 -24.01 3.51
C PRO A 216 -17.90 -24.08 5.06
N GLY A 217 -18.46 -23.02 5.69
CA GLY A 217 -18.53 -22.96 7.16
C GLY A 217 -17.33 -22.32 7.86
N PHE A 218 -16.34 -21.82 7.11
CA PHE A 218 -15.21 -21.07 7.66
C PHE A 218 -15.34 -19.57 7.36
N PRO A 219 -14.96 -18.69 8.31
CA PRO A 219 -14.60 -19.02 9.69
C PRO A 219 -15.81 -19.49 10.49
N GLU A 220 -15.60 -20.42 11.44
CA GLU A 220 -16.67 -21.03 12.24
C GLU A 220 -17.41 -20.01 13.12
N ARG A 221 -16.72 -18.95 13.55
CA ARG A 221 -17.25 -17.95 14.45
C ARG A 221 -17.11 -16.56 13.84
N VAL A 222 -18.22 -15.98 13.40
CA VAL A 222 -18.30 -14.61 12.92
C VAL A 222 -18.67 -13.69 14.07
N ALA A 223 -17.76 -12.78 14.45
CA ALA A 223 -18.04 -11.77 15.48
C ALA A 223 -18.88 -10.63 14.93
N MET A 224 -18.53 -10.13 13.73
CA MET A 224 -19.22 -8.99 13.12
C MET A 224 -18.95 -8.94 11.61
N ARG A 225 -19.89 -8.30 10.89
CA ARG A 225 -19.74 -7.80 9.52
C ARG A 225 -19.97 -6.30 9.50
N THR A 226 -19.06 -5.53 8.92
CA THR A 226 -19.15 -4.07 8.89
C THR A 226 -18.55 -3.49 7.62
N ARG A 227 -19.10 -2.36 7.18
CA ARG A 227 -18.54 -1.56 6.07
C ARG A 227 -17.46 -0.58 6.54
N SER A 228 -17.29 -0.39 7.85
CA SER A 228 -16.33 0.57 8.40
C SER A 228 -15.00 -0.10 8.74
N LEU A 229 -13.94 0.27 8.05
CA LEU A 229 -12.58 -0.19 8.36
C LEU A 229 -12.12 0.30 9.74
N GLU A 230 -12.54 1.51 10.15
CA GLU A 230 -12.22 2.02 11.48
C GLU A 230 -12.94 1.24 12.58
N ALA A 231 -14.18 0.77 12.34
CA ALA A 231 -14.86 -0.14 13.27
C ALA A 231 -14.10 -1.49 13.37
N VAL A 232 -13.65 -2.05 12.24
CA VAL A 232 -12.79 -3.26 12.26
C VAL A 232 -11.55 -3.02 13.10
N ARG A 233 -10.85 -1.89 12.87
CA ARG A 233 -9.63 -1.52 13.58
C ARG A 233 -9.87 -1.41 15.10
N GLY A 234 -10.92 -0.70 15.50
CA GLY A 234 -11.31 -0.56 16.90
C GLY A 234 -11.66 -1.90 17.53
N LEU A 235 -12.53 -2.70 16.90
CA LEU A 235 -12.96 -3.99 17.44
C LEU A 235 -11.80 -4.98 17.61
N VAL A 236 -10.88 -5.05 16.62
CA VAL A 236 -9.65 -5.86 16.72
C VAL A 236 -8.80 -5.37 17.88
N ALA A 237 -8.57 -4.06 17.99
CA ALA A 237 -7.74 -3.46 19.03
C ALA A 237 -8.28 -3.72 20.46
N TYR A 238 -9.61 -3.83 20.59
CA TYR A 238 -10.28 -4.18 21.86
C TYR A 238 -10.43 -5.71 22.08
N GLY A 239 -9.97 -6.55 21.15
CA GLY A 239 -9.97 -8.01 21.31
C GLY A 239 -11.33 -8.68 21.04
N PHE A 240 -12.26 -8.01 20.34
CA PHE A 240 -13.55 -8.62 19.97
C PHE A 240 -13.44 -9.72 18.93
N GLY A 241 -12.32 -9.77 18.21
CA GLY A 241 -12.03 -10.76 17.20
C GLY A 241 -10.79 -10.42 16.40
N VAL A 242 -10.56 -11.18 15.35
CA VAL A 242 -9.43 -11.05 14.44
C VAL A 242 -9.91 -10.81 13.01
N THR A 243 -9.03 -10.31 12.14
CA THR A 243 -9.34 -10.12 10.71
C THR A 243 -8.10 -10.33 9.85
N ILE A 244 -8.30 -10.70 8.59
CA ILE A 244 -7.23 -10.79 7.57
C ILE A 244 -7.45 -9.66 6.57
N LEU A 245 -6.56 -8.66 6.58
CA LEU A 245 -6.60 -7.52 5.68
C LEU A 245 -5.23 -7.22 5.08
N SER A 246 -5.21 -6.40 4.03
CA SER A 246 -3.98 -6.09 3.33
C SER A 246 -3.12 -5.06 4.09
N ASP A 247 -1.81 -5.11 3.85
CA ASP A 247 -0.84 -4.15 4.39
C ASP A 247 -1.13 -2.71 3.96
N MET A 248 -1.78 -2.52 2.82
CA MET A 248 -2.15 -1.20 2.31
C MET A 248 -3.03 -0.43 3.30
N VAL A 249 -3.98 -1.11 3.95
CA VAL A 249 -4.91 -0.51 4.91
C VAL A 249 -4.44 -0.64 6.36
N TYR A 250 -3.32 -1.33 6.60
CA TYR A 250 -2.81 -1.51 7.95
C TYR A 250 -2.34 -0.19 8.56
N ARG A 251 -2.76 0.04 9.80
CA ARG A 251 -2.23 1.07 10.69
C ARG A 251 -2.09 0.44 12.07
N PRO A 252 -0.96 0.62 12.78
CA PRO A 252 -0.67 -0.08 14.04
C PRO A 252 -1.49 0.40 15.23
N TRP A 253 -2.29 1.44 15.07
CA TRP A 253 -3.07 2.05 16.14
C TRP A 253 -4.53 2.25 15.75
N SER A 254 -5.45 1.97 16.70
CA SER A 254 -6.85 2.40 16.59
C SER A 254 -6.97 3.90 16.85
N LEU A 255 -8.15 4.46 16.59
CA LEU A 255 -8.45 5.88 16.89
C LEU A 255 -8.26 6.20 18.39
N GLU A 256 -8.50 5.22 19.27
CA GLU A 256 -8.34 5.35 20.72
C GLU A 256 -6.91 5.08 21.19
N GLY A 257 -5.94 4.94 20.28
CA GLY A 257 -4.54 4.72 20.59
C GLY A 257 -4.21 3.31 21.10
N LYS A 258 -5.05 2.30 20.84
CA LYS A 258 -4.75 0.91 21.14
C LYS A 258 -3.97 0.25 20.00
N ARG A 259 -2.96 -0.54 20.36
CA ARG A 259 -2.08 -1.19 19.39
C ARG A 259 -2.73 -2.41 18.75
N ILE A 260 -2.40 -2.59 17.45
CA ILE A 260 -2.79 -3.73 16.63
C ILE A 260 -1.51 -4.32 16.05
N HIS A 261 -1.38 -5.65 16.11
CA HIS A 261 -0.30 -6.38 15.47
C HIS A 261 -0.77 -6.98 14.16
N ALA A 262 0.12 -6.96 13.17
CA ALA A 262 -0.09 -7.62 11.89
C ALA A 262 0.88 -8.80 11.75
N ILE A 263 0.35 -10.01 11.69
CA ILE A 263 1.06 -11.28 11.75
C ILE A 263 1.03 -11.96 10.38
N GLY A 264 2.13 -12.61 9.98
CA GLY A 264 2.20 -13.37 8.75
C GLY A 264 1.23 -14.56 8.75
N ILE A 265 0.82 -14.99 7.54
CA ILE A 265 -0.01 -16.18 7.35
C ILE A 265 0.83 -17.20 6.58
N THR A 266 0.90 -18.45 7.09
CA THR A 266 1.69 -19.54 6.49
C THR A 266 1.03 -20.12 5.25
N ASP A 267 -0.31 -20.09 5.23
CA ASP A 267 -1.09 -20.58 4.10
C ASP A 267 -1.03 -19.59 2.92
N THR A 268 -1.28 -20.08 1.72
CA THR A 268 -1.37 -19.24 0.53
C THR A 268 -2.65 -18.43 0.58
N VAL A 269 -2.49 -17.12 0.81
CA VAL A 269 -3.57 -16.14 0.78
C VAL A 269 -3.30 -15.15 -0.35
N GLU A 270 -4.29 -14.97 -1.24
CA GLU A 270 -4.17 -14.04 -2.37
C GLU A 270 -3.85 -12.61 -1.91
N SER A 271 -2.89 -11.96 -2.56
CA SER A 271 -2.62 -10.54 -2.36
C SER A 271 -3.77 -9.69 -2.88
N VAL A 272 -3.90 -8.48 -2.34
CA VAL A 272 -4.77 -7.45 -2.91
C VAL A 272 -4.01 -6.75 -4.02
N GLU A 273 -4.57 -6.75 -5.22
CA GLU A 273 -4.00 -6.03 -6.37
C GLU A 273 -4.82 -4.79 -6.67
N VAL A 274 -4.18 -3.62 -6.66
CA VAL A 274 -4.76 -2.35 -7.10
C VAL A 274 -4.34 -2.09 -8.53
N GLY A 275 -5.27 -1.61 -9.35
CA GLY A 275 -4.95 -1.26 -10.73
C GLY A 275 -5.96 -0.36 -11.40
N LEU A 276 -5.61 0.00 -12.60
CA LEU A 276 -6.40 0.81 -13.51
C LEU A 276 -7.36 -0.06 -14.32
N LEU A 277 -8.52 0.50 -14.62
CA LEU A 277 -9.55 -0.09 -15.47
C LEU A 277 -10.03 0.94 -16.50
N TRP A 278 -10.21 0.50 -17.75
CA TRP A 278 -10.84 1.27 -18.81
C TRP A 278 -11.61 0.36 -19.75
N PRO A 279 -12.53 0.87 -20.60
CA PRO A 279 -13.20 0.04 -21.59
C PRO A 279 -12.18 -0.61 -22.53
N LYS A 280 -12.21 -1.93 -22.69
CA LYS A 280 -11.22 -2.69 -23.47
C LYS A 280 -11.04 -2.21 -24.90
N GLU A 281 -12.14 -1.78 -25.53
CA GLU A 281 -12.17 -1.33 -26.91
C GLU A 281 -11.68 0.11 -27.10
N ARG A 282 -11.40 0.82 -25.99
CA ARG A 282 -11.05 2.23 -26.01
C ARG A 282 -9.81 2.50 -25.16
N GLU A 283 -8.66 2.43 -25.79
CA GLU A 283 -7.41 2.79 -25.14
C GLU A 283 -7.43 4.28 -24.69
N PRO A 284 -6.99 4.58 -23.46
CA PRO A 284 -6.91 5.93 -22.95
C PRO A 284 -6.09 6.86 -23.85
N GLN A 285 -6.63 8.04 -24.15
CA GLN A 285 -5.98 9.06 -24.98
C GLN A 285 -5.93 10.42 -24.29
N GLY A 286 -5.12 11.35 -24.80
CA GLY A 286 -5.04 12.71 -24.32
C GLY A 286 -4.72 12.82 -22.83
N LEU A 287 -5.57 13.51 -22.07
CA LEU A 287 -5.41 13.70 -20.63
C LEU A 287 -5.54 12.42 -19.84
N VAL A 288 -6.42 11.51 -20.23
CA VAL A 288 -6.62 10.22 -19.56
C VAL A 288 -5.37 9.36 -19.70
N ALA A 289 -4.77 9.29 -20.91
CA ALA A 289 -3.50 8.59 -21.11
C ALA A 289 -2.32 9.24 -20.36
N LEU A 290 -2.35 10.57 -20.18
CA LEU A 290 -1.36 11.29 -19.40
C LEU A 290 -1.46 10.88 -17.92
N PHE A 291 -2.65 10.89 -17.36
CA PHE A 291 -2.91 10.48 -15.98
C PHE A 291 -2.57 9.00 -15.75
N GLN A 292 -3.00 8.12 -16.66
CA GLN A 292 -2.66 6.70 -16.64
C GLN A 292 -1.15 6.48 -16.60
N ARG A 293 -0.39 7.10 -17.51
CA ARG A 293 1.07 6.97 -17.54
C ARG A 293 1.73 7.51 -16.27
N PHE A 294 1.22 8.62 -15.73
CA PHE A 294 1.70 9.17 -14.47
C PHE A 294 1.52 8.15 -13.33
N LEU A 295 0.32 7.57 -13.17
CA LEU A 295 0.06 6.58 -12.13
C LEU A 295 0.95 5.33 -12.28
N ILE A 296 1.11 4.82 -13.50
CA ILE A 296 1.98 3.68 -13.78
C ILE A 296 3.43 3.99 -13.39
N GLN A 297 3.97 5.11 -13.86
CA GLN A 297 5.35 5.52 -13.55
C GLN A 297 5.57 5.74 -12.07
N ALA A 298 4.64 6.40 -11.39
CA ALA A 298 4.72 6.61 -9.95
C ALA A 298 4.76 5.29 -9.17
N CYS A 299 3.90 4.33 -9.54
CA CYS A 299 3.83 3.03 -8.88
C CYS A 299 4.98 2.09 -9.27
N ASP A 300 5.48 2.12 -10.51
CA ASP A 300 6.65 1.33 -10.93
C ASP A 300 7.90 1.73 -10.16
N HIS A 301 8.12 3.02 -9.92
CA HIS A 301 9.19 3.50 -9.06
C HIS A 301 9.06 2.95 -7.64
N ASP A 302 7.84 2.90 -7.10
CA ASP A 302 7.58 2.35 -5.77
C ASP A 302 7.69 0.81 -5.75
N MET A 303 7.30 0.11 -6.82
CA MET A 303 7.43 -1.36 -6.96
C MET A 303 8.88 -1.81 -7.16
N VAL A 304 9.67 -1.11 -7.94
CA VAL A 304 11.12 -1.38 -8.07
C VAL A 304 11.79 -1.22 -6.71
N ARG A 305 11.35 -0.24 -5.91
CA ARG A 305 11.81 -0.04 -4.52
C ARG A 305 11.32 -1.15 -3.57
N ALA A 306 10.08 -1.66 -3.73
CA ALA A 306 9.50 -2.73 -2.90
C ALA A 306 9.86 -4.15 -3.39
N GLY A 307 9.97 -4.37 -4.70
CA GLY A 307 10.18 -5.69 -5.33
C GLY A 307 11.61 -6.23 -5.23
N MET A 308 12.58 -5.40 -4.86
CA MET A 308 13.93 -5.86 -4.52
C MET A 308 13.98 -6.65 -3.20
N GLY A 309 12.91 -6.61 -2.39
CA GLY A 309 12.77 -7.43 -1.17
C GLY A 309 12.15 -8.83 -1.37
N SER A 310 11.52 -9.12 -2.52
CA SER A 310 10.68 -10.31 -2.72
C SER A 310 11.33 -11.46 -3.51
N ARG A 311 12.53 -11.31 -4.07
CA ARG A 311 13.21 -12.40 -4.79
C ARG A 311 14.34 -13.01 -3.97
N ARG A 312 14.01 -13.88 -3.02
CA ARG A 312 14.83 -15.03 -2.59
C ARG A 312 14.09 -15.87 -1.56
N GLY A 313 13.31 -16.81 -2.03
CA GLY A 313 12.70 -17.90 -1.28
C GLY A 313 12.24 -18.98 -2.24
N GLY A 314 13.10 -19.38 -3.17
CA GLY A 314 12.80 -20.43 -4.13
C GLY A 314 14.07 -20.84 -4.86
N GLY A 315 14.79 -21.80 -4.28
CA GLY A 315 15.89 -22.48 -4.97
C GLY A 315 16.96 -22.97 -4.02
N LEU A 316 16.78 -24.20 -3.52
CA LEU A 316 17.75 -25.32 -3.63
C LEU A 316 17.39 -26.43 -2.66
N LEU A 317 17.05 -27.56 -3.27
CA LEU A 317 16.97 -28.97 -2.83
C LEU A 317 15.83 -29.34 -1.92
#